data_33c69f40e7035bbdd52aca829eeabefd
#
_entry.id   33c69f40e7035bbdd52aca829eeabefd
#
_cell.length_a   1.000
_cell.length_b   1.000
_cell.length_c   1.000
_cell.angle_alpha   90.00
_cell.angle_beta   90.00
_cell.angle_gamma   90.00
#
_symmetry.space_group_name_H-M   'P 1'
#
loop_
_entity.id
_entity.type
_entity.pdbx_description
1 polymer ?
#
loop_
_entity_poly.entity_id
_entity_poly.type
_entity_poly.pdbx_seq_one_letter_code
_entity_poly.pdbx_strand_id
1 'polypeptide(L)'
;LFGQACFNSGEIKNTYGTGCFMLMNTGDRFIKSNNGLLTTIAIGIDGKIEYALEGSIFVGGAVVQWLRDEMKLFSDAADTEYFAGKVEDNGGVYLVPAFTGLGSPYWDMYARGTITGLTRGTNRNHIIRAALESIAYQSKDLIKAMEEDSGIQIKSLKVDGGASANNFLMQFQADILNKNVLRPEIIETTALGAAYLAGLATGFWNNREDIKKNWKLNREFHSEIEESLREKYFKGWHKAVEKAKNWEE
;
A
#
# COMPACT_ATOMS: atom_id res chain seq x y z
N LEU A 1 -0.46 13.08 0.91
CA LEU A 1 0.01 13.41 -0.43
C LEU A 1 1.01 14.57 -0.38
N PHE A 2 0.68 15.71 0.27
CA PHE A 2 1.53 16.89 0.36
C PHE A 2 2.84 16.64 1.11
N GLY A 3 2.80 15.92 2.24
CA GLY A 3 4.00 15.57 3.03
C GLY A 3 4.98 14.64 2.30
N GLN A 4 4.50 13.87 1.33
CA GLN A 4 5.33 13.07 0.43
C GLN A 4 5.85 13.87 -0.78
N ALA A 5 5.58 15.19 -0.81
CA ALA A 5 5.93 16.04 -1.95
C ALA A 5 5.46 15.45 -3.31
N CYS A 6 4.23 14.88 -3.34
CA CYS A 6 3.59 14.39 -4.56
C CYS A 6 2.82 15.54 -5.20
N PHE A 7 3.53 16.44 -5.87
CA PHE A 7 2.99 17.68 -6.41
C PHE A 7 2.64 17.63 -7.90
N ASN A 8 3.07 16.59 -8.59
CA ASN A 8 2.83 16.44 -10.02
C ASN A 8 1.81 15.34 -10.29
N SER A 9 1.06 15.48 -11.38
CA SER A 9 0.15 14.45 -11.86
C SER A 9 0.88 13.12 -12.08
N GLY A 10 0.33 12.03 -11.55
CA GLY A 10 0.91 10.69 -11.58
C GLY A 10 1.84 10.37 -10.40
N GLU A 11 2.20 11.36 -9.56
CA GLU A 11 2.90 11.05 -8.32
C GLU A 11 1.91 10.44 -7.31
N ILE A 12 2.33 9.36 -6.67
CA ILE A 12 1.49 8.54 -5.82
C ILE A 12 2.17 8.23 -4.49
N LYS A 13 1.38 8.16 -3.44
CA LYS A 13 1.83 7.70 -2.13
C LYS A 13 0.91 6.60 -1.59
N ASN A 14 1.45 5.72 -0.74
CA ASN A 14 0.67 4.81 0.08
C ASN A 14 1.12 4.91 1.55
N THR A 15 0.19 5.17 2.45
CA THR A 15 0.42 5.15 3.90
C THR A 15 0.05 3.79 4.45
N TYR A 16 1.02 3.07 4.99
CA TYR A 16 0.88 1.73 5.57
C TYR A 16 0.65 1.83 7.09
N GLY A 17 -0.61 1.98 7.48
CA GLY A 17 -1.08 2.01 8.86
C GLY A 17 -1.88 0.76 9.22
N THR A 18 -2.88 0.88 10.11
CA THR A 18 -3.88 -0.15 10.42
C THR A 18 -4.55 -0.66 9.14
N GLY A 19 -5.01 0.25 8.29
CA GLY A 19 -5.30 0.06 6.87
C GLY A 19 -4.23 0.71 6.01
N CYS A 20 -4.41 0.71 4.68
CA CYS A 20 -3.57 1.48 3.80
C CYS A 20 -4.41 2.52 3.05
N PHE A 21 -3.85 3.72 2.90
CA PHE A 21 -4.49 4.83 2.21
C PHE A 21 -3.59 5.33 1.09
N MET A 22 -4.04 5.06 -0.13
CA MET A 22 -3.31 5.39 -1.34
C MET A 22 -3.93 6.60 -2.02
N LEU A 23 -3.10 7.57 -2.40
CA LEU A 23 -3.52 8.76 -3.14
C LEU A 23 -2.59 8.99 -4.33
N MET A 24 -3.19 9.19 -5.51
CA MET A 24 -2.50 9.60 -6.73
C MET A 24 -2.92 11.03 -7.08
N ASN A 25 -1.97 11.94 -7.23
CA ASN A 25 -2.23 13.28 -7.75
C ASN A 25 -2.65 13.20 -9.22
N THR A 26 -3.78 13.81 -9.58
CA THR A 26 -4.29 13.87 -10.96
C THR A 26 -4.20 15.28 -11.57
N GLY A 27 -3.58 16.22 -10.86
CA GLY A 27 -3.46 17.62 -11.27
C GLY A 27 -4.82 18.33 -11.25
N ASP A 28 -5.11 19.07 -12.30
CA ASP A 28 -6.39 19.76 -12.51
C ASP A 28 -7.50 18.87 -13.08
N ARG A 29 -7.23 17.58 -13.28
CA ARG A 29 -8.18 16.63 -13.86
C ARG A 29 -9.04 15.99 -12.80
N PHE A 30 -10.34 16.31 -12.78
CA PHE A 30 -11.34 15.53 -12.07
C PHE A 30 -11.57 14.21 -12.82
N ILE A 31 -11.26 13.07 -12.20
CA ILE A 31 -11.42 11.74 -12.77
C ILE A 31 -12.55 11.02 -12.05
N LYS A 32 -13.64 10.74 -12.76
CA LYS A 32 -14.69 9.85 -12.24
C LYS A 32 -14.20 8.41 -12.34
N SER A 33 -14.03 7.76 -11.18
CA SER A 33 -13.60 6.36 -11.14
C SER A 33 -14.70 5.41 -11.63
N ASN A 34 -14.30 4.40 -12.41
CA ASN A 34 -15.11 3.26 -12.79
C ASN A 34 -14.68 1.98 -12.05
N ASN A 35 -13.57 2.04 -11.32
CA ASN A 35 -12.96 0.91 -10.60
C ASN A 35 -13.11 1.03 -9.07
N GLY A 36 -14.14 1.74 -8.59
CA GLY A 36 -14.44 1.82 -7.15
C GLY A 36 -13.49 2.68 -6.33
N LEU A 37 -12.79 3.63 -6.96
CA LEU A 37 -11.96 4.62 -6.26
C LEU A 37 -12.77 5.88 -5.95
N LEU A 38 -12.28 6.68 -5.01
CA LEU A 38 -12.81 8.00 -4.71
C LEU A 38 -12.00 9.06 -5.44
N THR A 39 -12.68 10.12 -5.88
CA THR A 39 -12.00 11.34 -6.32
C THR A 39 -12.16 12.38 -5.25
N THR A 40 -11.04 12.91 -4.78
CA THR A 40 -11.02 13.93 -3.72
C THR A 40 -10.26 15.19 -4.19
N ILE A 41 -10.48 16.28 -3.48
CA ILE A 41 -9.71 17.51 -3.69
C ILE A 41 -8.34 17.33 -3.01
N ALA A 42 -7.29 17.50 -3.78
CA ALA A 42 -5.92 17.62 -3.28
C ALA A 42 -5.63 19.10 -2.93
N ILE A 43 -4.48 19.31 -2.27
CA ILE A 43 -4.09 20.68 -1.88
C ILE A 43 -3.46 21.39 -3.07
N GLY A 44 -4.24 22.28 -3.67
CA GLY A 44 -3.73 23.28 -4.59
C GLY A 44 -3.16 24.49 -3.84
N ILE A 45 -2.21 25.19 -4.45
CA ILE A 45 -1.64 26.45 -3.95
C ILE A 45 -2.07 27.58 -4.89
N ASP A 46 -2.13 28.79 -4.37
CA ASP A 46 -2.46 30.01 -5.13
C ASP A 46 -3.87 29.96 -5.78
N GLY A 47 -4.85 29.38 -5.05
CA GLY A 47 -6.23 29.31 -5.50
C GLY A 47 -6.50 28.29 -6.61
N LYS A 48 -5.51 27.48 -6.98
CA LYS A 48 -5.69 26.37 -7.93
C LYS A 48 -6.35 25.18 -7.25
N ILE A 49 -7.27 24.55 -7.96
CA ILE A 49 -7.88 23.28 -7.52
C ILE A 49 -7.07 22.15 -8.13
N GLU A 50 -6.60 21.26 -7.28
CA GLU A 50 -5.98 19.99 -7.68
C GLU A 50 -6.81 18.83 -7.16
N TYR A 51 -6.79 17.71 -7.87
CA TYR A 51 -7.54 16.50 -7.53
C TYR A 51 -6.60 15.32 -7.27
N ALA A 52 -7.12 14.35 -6.56
CA ALA A 52 -6.46 13.06 -6.37
C ALA A 52 -7.47 11.92 -6.48
N LEU A 53 -7.03 10.78 -7.02
CA LEU A 53 -7.69 9.50 -6.82
C LEU A 53 -7.27 8.93 -5.48
N GLU A 54 -8.23 8.40 -4.74
CA GLU A 54 -8.03 7.78 -3.44
C GLU A 54 -8.57 6.35 -3.43
N GLY A 55 -7.76 5.43 -2.91
CA GLY A 55 -8.17 4.05 -2.64
C GLY A 55 -7.81 3.65 -1.22
N SER A 56 -8.71 2.90 -0.58
CA SER A 56 -8.58 2.47 0.82
C SER A 56 -8.55 0.96 0.92
N ILE A 57 -7.54 0.45 1.64
CA ILE A 57 -7.42 -0.94 2.08
C ILE A 57 -7.79 -0.97 3.56
N PHE A 58 -8.84 -1.70 3.92
CA PHE A 58 -9.35 -1.69 5.30
C PHE A 58 -8.41 -2.37 6.28
N VAL A 59 -7.74 -3.44 5.86
CA VAL A 59 -6.84 -4.23 6.69
C VAL A 59 -5.44 -4.24 6.06
N GLY A 60 -4.58 -3.34 6.55
CA GLY A 60 -3.14 -3.29 6.26
C GLY A 60 -2.36 -3.89 7.43
N GLY A 61 -1.67 -3.05 8.21
CA GLY A 61 -0.93 -3.49 9.40
C GLY A 61 -1.78 -4.19 10.47
N ALA A 62 -3.10 -4.03 10.43
CA ALA A 62 -4.01 -4.74 11.31
C ALA A 62 -3.90 -6.27 11.19
N VAL A 63 -3.55 -6.83 10.05
CA VAL A 63 -3.31 -8.28 9.92
C VAL A 63 -2.10 -8.72 10.73
N VAL A 64 -1.06 -7.90 10.80
CA VAL A 64 0.13 -8.16 11.62
C VAL A 64 -0.24 -8.10 13.10
N GLN A 65 -1.02 -7.10 13.51
CA GLN A 65 -1.51 -6.99 14.89
C GLN A 65 -2.35 -8.21 15.27
N TRP A 66 -3.28 -8.65 14.42
CA TRP A 66 -4.09 -9.84 14.63
C TRP A 66 -3.24 -11.11 14.80
N LEU A 67 -2.22 -11.31 13.94
CA LEU A 67 -1.31 -12.46 14.06
C LEU A 67 -0.51 -12.42 15.38
N ARG A 68 -0.16 -11.23 15.88
CA ARG A 68 0.52 -11.05 17.16
C ARG A 68 -0.43 -11.25 18.35
N ASP A 69 -1.55 -10.54 18.35
CA ASP A 69 -2.38 -10.36 19.55
C ASP A 69 -3.37 -11.50 19.75
N GLU A 70 -3.96 -12.02 18.67
CA GLU A 70 -4.95 -13.08 18.72
C GLU A 70 -4.36 -14.46 18.43
N MET A 71 -3.57 -14.56 17.35
CA MET A 71 -2.98 -15.83 16.92
C MET A 71 -1.68 -16.17 17.68
N LYS A 72 -1.08 -15.20 18.40
CA LYS A 72 0.15 -15.37 19.22
C LYS A 72 1.33 -16.00 18.46
N LEU A 73 1.48 -15.68 17.16
CA LEU A 73 2.52 -16.28 16.34
C LEU A 73 3.92 -15.65 16.59
N PHE A 74 3.97 -14.44 17.13
CA PHE A 74 5.18 -13.70 17.52
C PHE A 74 4.82 -12.66 18.58
N SER A 75 5.85 -12.04 19.19
CA SER A 75 5.66 -11.05 20.27
C SER A 75 5.82 -9.62 19.79
N ASP A 76 6.70 -9.36 18.81
CA ASP A 76 6.92 -8.03 18.25
C ASP A 76 6.60 -8.02 16.75
N ALA A 77 5.90 -6.97 16.29
CA ALA A 77 5.59 -6.79 14.88
C ALA A 77 6.86 -6.70 13.98
N ALA A 78 7.97 -6.21 14.52
CA ALA A 78 9.25 -6.16 13.81
C ALA A 78 9.79 -7.56 13.47
N ASP A 79 9.48 -8.59 14.28
CA ASP A 79 9.92 -9.97 14.05
C ASP A 79 9.33 -10.56 12.76
N THR A 80 8.27 -9.98 12.22
CA THR A 80 7.62 -10.48 10.99
C THR A 80 8.55 -10.47 9.79
N GLU A 81 9.45 -9.49 9.69
CA GLU A 81 10.49 -9.44 8.65
C GLU A 81 11.41 -10.67 8.73
N TYR A 82 11.88 -11.00 9.93
CA TYR A 82 12.72 -12.15 10.17
C TYR A 82 12.00 -13.47 9.86
N PHE A 83 10.76 -13.64 10.34
CA PHE A 83 10.01 -14.88 10.11
C PHE A 83 9.63 -15.07 8.65
N ALA A 84 9.22 -14.01 7.95
CA ALA A 84 8.93 -14.09 6.52
C ALA A 84 10.15 -14.48 5.69
N GLY A 85 11.35 -14.04 6.08
CA GLY A 85 12.61 -14.39 5.44
C GLY A 85 13.12 -15.82 5.75
N LYS A 86 12.46 -16.58 6.65
CA LYS A 86 12.84 -17.98 6.98
C LYS A 86 12.31 -19.01 5.99
N VAL A 87 11.50 -18.64 5.05
CA VAL A 87 10.95 -19.49 4.00
C VAL A 87 11.24 -18.86 2.63
N GLU A 88 11.51 -19.70 1.64
CA GLU A 88 11.89 -19.25 0.29
C GLU A 88 10.73 -18.52 -0.42
N ASP A 89 9.51 -19.04 -0.24
CA ASP A 89 8.28 -18.48 -0.77
C ASP A 89 7.11 -18.66 0.22
N ASN A 90 5.90 -18.33 -0.18
CA ASN A 90 4.72 -18.50 0.67
C ASN A 90 4.20 -19.94 0.72
N GLY A 91 4.85 -20.89 0.06
CA GLY A 91 4.42 -22.31 0.00
C GLY A 91 3.05 -22.50 -0.65
N GLY A 92 2.59 -21.55 -1.46
CA GLY A 92 1.24 -21.53 -2.05
C GLY A 92 0.16 -21.05 -1.08
N VAL A 93 0.53 -20.55 0.10
CA VAL A 93 -0.39 -20.01 1.12
C VAL A 93 -0.73 -18.55 0.78
N TYR A 94 -2.01 -18.23 0.76
CA TYR A 94 -2.51 -16.86 0.64
C TYR A 94 -3.43 -16.55 1.81
N LEU A 95 -3.24 -15.38 2.40
CA LEU A 95 -4.12 -14.84 3.45
C LEU A 95 -4.84 -13.62 2.89
N VAL A 96 -6.16 -13.65 2.87
CA VAL A 96 -7.01 -12.50 2.51
C VAL A 96 -7.54 -11.90 3.81
N PRO A 97 -7.07 -10.71 4.23
CA PRO A 97 -7.40 -10.18 5.55
C PRO A 97 -8.71 -9.38 5.54
N ALA A 98 -9.78 -9.97 5.03
CA ALA A 98 -11.10 -9.33 4.92
C ALA A 98 -11.86 -9.35 6.25
N PHE A 99 -11.24 -8.92 7.37
CA PHE A 99 -11.85 -9.00 8.72
C PHE A 99 -13.10 -8.13 8.85
N THR A 100 -13.18 -7.05 8.08
CA THR A 100 -14.31 -6.12 8.01
C THR A 100 -14.83 -5.95 6.59
N GLY A 101 -14.72 -7.00 5.79
CA GLY A 101 -14.94 -6.94 4.35
C GLY A 101 -13.71 -6.48 3.57
N LEU A 102 -13.85 -6.32 2.26
CA LEU A 102 -12.85 -5.81 1.34
C LEU A 102 -13.20 -4.38 0.89
N GLY A 103 -12.22 -3.48 0.97
CA GLY A 103 -12.34 -2.12 0.44
C GLY A 103 -12.14 -2.05 -1.07
N SER A 104 -11.65 -0.92 -1.56
CA SER A 104 -11.36 -0.72 -2.99
C SER A 104 -10.35 -1.74 -3.51
N PRO A 105 -10.49 -2.22 -4.74
CA PRO A 105 -11.57 -1.97 -5.70
C PRO A 105 -12.78 -2.90 -5.55
N TYR A 106 -12.76 -3.82 -4.60
CA TYR A 106 -13.73 -4.92 -4.49
C TYR A 106 -15.08 -4.51 -3.90
N TRP A 107 -15.07 -3.65 -2.86
CA TRP A 107 -16.25 -3.18 -2.11
C TRP A 107 -17.20 -4.31 -1.69
N ASP A 108 -16.63 -5.39 -1.17
CA ASP A 108 -17.38 -6.54 -0.68
C ASP A 108 -17.40 -6.54 0.86
N MET A 109 -18.53 -6.10 1.42
CA MET A 109 -18.74 -6.06 2.88
C MET A 109 -19.04 -7.43 3.49
N TYR A 110 -19.37 -8.42 2.65
CA TYR A 110 -19.68 -9.80 3.04
C TYR A 110 -18.46 -10.71 3.00
N ALA A 111 -17.35 -10.26 2.42
CA ALA A 111 -16.09 -10.99 2.48
C ALA A 111 -15.58 -11.15 3.90
N ARG A 112 -14.95 -12.29 4.20
CA ARG A 112 -14.31 -12.55 5.52
C ARG A 112 -12.89 -13.06 5.35
N GLY A 113 -12.10 -12.87 6.45
CA GLY A 113 -10.72 -13.31 6.51
C GLY A 113 -10.56 -14.78 6.15
N THR A 114 -9.68 -15.07 5.17
CA THR A 114 -9.57 -16.42 4.61
C THR A 114 -8.09 -16.78 4.41
N ILE A 115 -7.71 -17.99 4.80
CA ILE A 115 -6.39 -18.56 4.52
C ILE A 115 -6.58 -19.76 3.59
N THR A 116 -5.90 -19.77 2.45
CA THR A 116 -5.97 -20.84 1.44
C THR A 116 -4.59 -21.42 1.16
N GLY A 117 -4.53 -22.60 0.53
CA GLY A 117 -3.28 -23.20 0.09
C GLY A 117 -2.50 -23.94 1.18
N LEU A 118 -3.10 -24.20 2.35
CA LEU A 118 -2.46 -24.93 3.44
C LEU A 118 -2.15 -26.38 3.04
N THR A 119 -0.94 -26.81 3.36
CA THR A 119 -0.48 -28.19 3.22
C THR A 119 0.13 -28.66 4.54
N ARG A 120 0.46 -29.94 4.63
CA ARG A 120 1.15 -30.47 5.83
C ARG A 120 2.53 -29.81 6.08
N GLY A 121 3.16 -29.26 5.05
CA GLY A 121 4.44 -28.55 5.15
C GLY A 121 4.30 -27.08 5.59
N THR A 122 3.08 -26.55 5.63
CA THR A 122 2.85 -25.16 6.04
C THR A 122 3.16 -24.97 7.52
N ASN A 123 3.93 -23.94 7.84
CA ASN A 123 4.24 -23.55 9.20
C ASN A 123 3.95 -22.05 9.42
N ARG A 124 4.17 -21.56 10.65
CA ARG A 124 3.87 -20.17 11.02
C ARG A 124 4.56 -19.12 10.12
N ASN A 125 5.77 -19.45 9.62
CA ASN A 125 6.53 -18.48 8.80
C ASN A 125 5.85 -18.25 7.45
N HIS A 126 5.26 -19.28 6.84
CA HIS A 126 4.46 -19.15 5.61
C HIS A 126 3.22 -18.28 5.84
N ILE A 127 2.54 -18.42 7.01
CA ILE A 127 1.37 -17.60 7.34
C ILE A 127 1.77 -16.15 7.55
N ILE A 128 2.85 -15.89 8.30
CA ILE A 128 3.36 -14.54 8.53
C ILE A 128 3.77 -13.89 7.20
N ARG A 129 4.47 -14.62 6.34
CA ARG A 129 4.85 -14.15 5.01
C ARG A 129 3.61 -13.84 4.16
N ALA A 130 2.65 -14.74 4.09
CA ALA A 130 1.40 -14.54 3.34
C ALA A 130 0.62 -13.31 3.84
N ALA A 131 0.66 -13.01 5.14
CA ALA A 131 0.04 -11.81 5.70
C ALA A 131 0.74 -10.53 5.23
N LEU A 132 2.08 -10.47 5.22
CA LEU A 132 2.81 -9.33 4.68
C LEU A 132 2.59 -9.19 3.17
N GLU A 133 2.66 -10.29 2.43
CA GLU A 133 2.39 -10.31 0.99
C GLU A 133 0.97 -9.82 0.65
N SER A 134 -0.03 -10.12 1.50
CA SER A 134 -1.42 -9.69 1.29
C SER A 134 -1.58 -8.17 1.26
N ILE A 135 -0.80 -7.45 2.05
CA ILE A 135 -0.80 -5.97 2.06
C ILE A 135 -0.28 -5.44 0.71
N ALA A 136 0.77 -6.05 0.18
CA ALA A 136 1.34 -5.66 -1.10
C ALA A 136 0.44 -6.01 -2.29
N TYR A 137 -0.24 -7.16 -2.25
CA TYR A 137 -1.21 -7.53 -3.29
C TYR A 137 -2.39 -6.56 -3.37
N GLN A 138 -3.00 -6.23 -2.22
CA GLN A 138 -4.08 -5.24 -2.16
C GLN A 138 -3.62 -3.88 -2.71
N SER A 139 -2.40 -3.46 -2.38
CA SER A 139 -1.81 -2.22 -2.92
C SER A 139 -1.64 -2.28 -4.44
N LYS A 140 -1.28 -3.43 -5.00
CA LYS A 140 -1.20 -3.63 -6.46
C LYS A 140 -2.57 -3.52 -7.13
N ASP A 141 -3.62 -4.09 -6.52
CA ASP A 141 -4.98 -3.98 -7.02
C ASP A 141 -5.43 -2.52 -7.11
N LEU A 142 -5.14 -1.71 -6.07
CA LEU A 142 -5.44 -0.27 -6.08
C LEU A 142 -4.68 0.49 -7.17
N ILE A 143 -3.37 0.24 -7.31
CA ILE A 143 -2.55 0.91 -8.32
C ILE A 143 -3.07 0.59 -9.72
N LYS A 144 -3.41 -0.67 -9.98
CA LYS A 144 -3.99 -1.07 -11.25
C LYS A 144 -5.29 -0.31 -11.54
N ALA A 145 -6.19 -0.23 -10.56
CA ALA A 145 -7.42 0.55 -10.69
C ALA A 145 -7.14 2.05 -10.93
N MET A 146 -6.14 2.63 -10.24
CA MET A 146 -5.76 4.03 -10.45
C MET A 146 -5.17 4.28 -11.84
N GLU A 147 -4.33 3.39 -12.35
CA GLU A 147 -3.76 3.47 -13.70
C GLU A 147 -4.83 3.32 -14.78
N GLU A 148 -5.78 2.40 -14.60
CA GLU A 148 -6.91 2.19 -15.52
C GLU A 148 -7.85 3.41 -15.57
N ASP A 149 -8.21 3.98 -14.42
CA ASP A 149 -9.11 5.13 -14.35
C ASP A 149 -8.47 6.43 -14.85
N SER A 150 -7.20 6.64 -14.53
CA SER A 150 -6.50 7.89 -14.86
C SER A 150 -5.88 7.89 -16.26
N GLY A 151 -5.55 6.72 -16.79
CA GLY A 151 -4.70 6.56 -17.96
C GLY A 151 -3.24 6.93 -17.71
N ILE A 152 -2.84 7.12 -16.44
CA ILE A 152 -1.49 7.52 -16.06
C ILE A 152 -0.76 6.30 -15.50
N GLN A 153 0.37 5.93 -16.12
CA GLN A 153 1.25 4.89 -15.59
C GLN A 153 2.15 5.48 -14.50
N ILE A 154 2.12 4.91 -13.30
CA ILE A 154 3.01 5.36 -12.22
C ILE A 154 4.46 4.95 -12.50
N LYS A 155 5.40 5.77 -12.09
CA LYS A 155 6.84 5.49 -12.22
C LYS A 155 7.41 4.85 -10.97
N SER A 156 6.98 5.29 -9.82
CA SER A 156 7.40 4.80 -8.50
C SER A 156 6.29 5.01 -7.49
N LEU A 157 6.33 4.25 -6.38
CA LEU A 157 5.43 4.38 -5.26
C LEU A 157 6.20 4.96 -4.07
N LYS A 158 5.79 6.13 -3.58
CA LYS A 158 6.27 6.66 -2.30
C LYS A 158 5.50 6.03 -1.16
N VAL A 159 6.19 5.60 -0.11
CA VAL A 159 5.59 4.86 1.00
C VAL A 159 5.88 5.53 2.35
N ASP A 160 4.92 5.45 3.25
CA ASP A 160 5.04 5.96 4.62
C ASP A 160 4.16 5.17 5.60
N GLY A 161 4.14 5.60 6.86
CA GLY A 161 3.45 4.90 7.93
C GLY A 161 4.27 3.77 8.54
N GLY A 162 3.85 3.30 9.73
CA GLY A 162 4.64 2.39 10.56
C GLY A 162 5.04 1.08 9.89
N ALA A 163 4.15 0.46 9.11
CA ALA A 163 4.48 -0.81 8.45
C ALA A 163 5.44 -0.66 7.25
N SER A 164 5.67 0.56 6.74
CA SER A 164 6.69 0.82 5.72
C SER A 164 8.13 0.61 6.24
N ALA A 165 8.33 0.53 7.55
CA ALA A 165 9.63 0.19 8.15
C ALA A 165 10.06 -1.26 7.86
N ASN A 166 9.12 -2.16 7.58
CA ASN A 166 9.39 -3.57 7.27
C ASN A 166 10.00 -3.70 5.87
N ASN A 167 11.28 -4.10 5.79
CA ASN A 167 12.00 -4.18 4.52
C ASN A 167 11.51 -5.34 3.65
N PHE A 168 11.08 -6.46 4.24
CA PHE A 168 10.50 -7.57 3.49
C PHE A 168 9.23 -7.11 2.76
N LEU A 169 8.33 -6.43 3.46
CA LEU A 169 7.11 -5.90 2.86
C LEU A 169 7.41 -4.92 1.73
N MET A 170 8.35 -4.00 1.93
CA MET A 170 8.69 -2.99 0.91
C MET A 170 9.38 -3.62 -0.31
N GLN A 171 10.25 -4.61 -0.10
CA GLN A 171 10.86 -5.36 -1.20
C GLN A 171 9.80 -6.12 -2.00
N PHE A 172 8.93 -6.88 -1.30
CA PHE A 172 7.86 -7.60 -1.96
C PHE A 172 6.86 -6.66 -2.67
N GLN A 173 6.62 -5.46 -2.12
CA GLN A 173 5.83 -4.44 -2.79
C GLN A 173 6.47 -4.01 -4.12
N ALA A 174 7.78 -3.78 -4.16
CA ALA A 174 8.49 -3.47 -5.39
C ALA A 174 8.43 -4.63 -6.39
N ASP A 175 8.62 -5.85 -5.90
CA ASP A 175 8.58 -7.08 -6.68
C ASP A 175 7.23 -7.28 -7.36
N ILE A 176 6.14 -7.19 -6.59
CA ILE A 176 4.82 -7.46 -7.14
C ILE A 176 4.30 -6.34 -8.04
N LEU A 177 4.73 -5.10 -7.82
CA LEU A 177 4.38 -3.96 -8.67
C LEU A 177 5.21 -3.89 -9.96
N ASN A 178 6.43 -4.42 -9.96
CA ASN A 178 7.45 -4.11 -10.97
C ASN A 178 7.69 -2.59 -11.10
N LYS A 179 7.77 -1.91 -9.97
CA LYS A 179 8.00 -0.47 -9.86
C LYS A 179 8.90 -0.20 -8.66
N ASN A 180 9.64 0.91 -8.71
CA ASN A 180 10.44 1.32 -7.57
C ASN A 180 9.55 1.76 -6.41
N VAL A 181 9.89 1.33 -5.20
CA VAL A 181 9.26 1.76 -3.95
C VAL A 181 10.23 2.65 -3.19
N LEU A 182 9.81 3.87 -2.88
CA LEU A 182 10.63 4.92 -2.30
C LEU A 182 10.19 5.21 -0.87
N ARG A 183 11.02 4.84 0.11
CA ARG A 183 10.79 5.15 1.52
C ARG A 183 11.59 6.38 1.93
N PRO A 184 10.95 7.45 2.45
CA PRO A 184 11.66 8.62 2.95
C PRO A 184 12.30 8.36 4.32
N GLU A 185 13.22 9.24 4.74
CA GLU A 185 13.77 9.23 6.10
C GLU A 185 12.71 9.48 7.17
N ILE A 186 11.74 10.35 6.88
CA ILE A 186 10.62 10.66 7.78
C ILE A 186 9.38 9.92 7.28
N ILE A 187 8.94 8.91 8.01
CA ILE A 187 7.78 8.09 7.66
C ILE A 187 6.44 8.62 8.22
N GLU A 188 6.46 9.67 9.07
CA GLU A 188 5.25 10.35 9.56
C GLU A 188 4.88 11.53 8.67
N THR A 189 4.60 11.26 7.40
CA THR A 189 4.44 12.29 6.37
C THR A 189 3.12 13.05 6.47
N THR A 190 2.14 12.54 7.19
CA THR A 190 0.85 13.25 7.41
C THR A 190 1.07 14.50 8.25
N ALA A 191 1.76 14.38 9.39
CA ALA A 191 2.14 15.52 10.23
C ALA A 191 3.10 16.46 9.50
N LEU A 192 4.05 15.90 8.75
CA LEU A 192 5.00 16.67 7.95
C LEU A 192 4.29 17.52 6.88
N GLY A 193 3.23 16.99 6.26
CA GLY A 193 2.41 17.71 5.29
C GLY A 193 1.74 18.95 5.88
N ALA A 194 1.19 18.82 7.09
CA ALA A 194 0.62 19.95 7.82
C ALA A 194 1.69 21.01 8.16
N ALA A 195 2.87 20.56 8.59
CA ALA A 195 4.01 21.47 8.87
C ALA A 195 4.48 22.19 7.60
N TYR A 196 4.55 21.52 6.45
CA TYR A 196 4.89 22.15 5.18
C TYR A 196 3.90 23.24 4.77
N LEU A 197 2.60 22.98 4.93
CA LEU A 197 1.57 23.98 4.62
C LEU A 197 1.65 25.18 5.54
N ALA A 198 1.84 24.98 6.84
CA ALA A 198 2.04 26.06 7.79
C ALA A 198 3.32 26.88 7.47
N GLY A 199 4.40 26.20 7.10
CA GLY A 199 5.65 26.85 6.71
C GLY A 199 5.54 27.68 5.43
N LEU A 200 4.77 27.21 4.43
CA LEU A 200 4.46 28.02 3.24
C LEU A 200 3.63 29.25 3.60
N ALA A 201 2.61 29.08 4.44
CA ALA A 201 1.73 30.19 4.84
C ALA A 201 2.46 31.28 5.64
N THR A 202 3.50 30.91 6.41
CA THR A 202 4.31 31.83 7.22
C THR A 202 5.56 32.35 6.51
N GLY A 203 5.84 31.88 5.28
CA GLY A 203 7.04 32.28 4.53
C GLY A 203 8.32 31.58 4.97
N PHE A 204 8.24 30.49 5.76
CA PHE A 204 9.41 29.66 6.13
C PHE A 204 9.96 28.91 4.91
N TRP A 205 9.09 28.41 4.03
CA TRP A 205 9.41 27.95 2.68
C TRP A 205 8.75 28.87 1.66
N ASN A 206 9.45 29.16 0.57
CA ASN A 206 8.94 30.07 -0.44
C ASN A 206 8.00 29.39 -1.44
N ASN A 207 8.20 28.09 -1.68
CA ASN A 207 7.48 27.35 -2.72
C ASN A 207 7.61 25.82 -2.52
N ARG A 208 6.91 25.04 -3.38
CA ARG A 208 6.94 23.58 -3.38
C ARG A 208 8.34 22.99 -3.67
N GLU A 209 9.19 23.68 -4.42
CA GLU A 209 10.53 23.21 -4.74
C GLU A 209 11.44 23.23 -3.50
N ASP A 210 11.26 24.23 -2.61
CA ASP A 210 11.97 24.24 -1.33
C ASP A 210 11.53 23.06 -0.43
N ILE A 211 10.23 22.69 -0.47
CA ILE A 211 9.73 21.50 0.24
C ILE A 211 10.33 20.23 -0.35
N LYS A 212 10.38 20.08 -1.67
CA LYS A 212 10.98 18.90 -2.32
C LYS A 212 12.42 18.64 -1.90
N LYS A 213 13.21 19.69 -1.64
CA LYS A 213 14.58 19.57 -1.15
C LYS A 213 14.68 18.97 0.26
N ASN A 214 13.60 19.06 1.06
CA ASN A 214 13.54 18.47 2.39
C ASN A 214 13.09 17.01 2.37
N TRP A 215 12.48 16.55 1.28
CA TRP A 215 12.15 15.15 1.12
C TRP A 215 13.42 14.35 0.82
N LYS A 216 13.87 13.55 1.78
CA LYS A 216 15.08 12.75 1.66
C LYS A 216 14.75 11.28 1.59
N LEU A 217 15.36 10.60 0.63
CA LEU A 217 15.26 9.17 0.44
C LEU A 217 16.06 8.44 1.54
N ASN A 218 15.38 7.55 2.28
CA ASN A 218 16.03 6.58 3.16
C ASN A 218 16.48 5.35 2.38
N ARG A 219 15.52 4.73 1.64
CA ARG A 219 15.80 3.53 0.85
C ARG A 219 14.89 3.45 -0.37
N GLU A 220 15.48 2.99 -1.47
CA GLU A 220 14.79 2.60 -2.69
C GLU A 220 14.83 1.08 -2.83
N PHE A 221 13.67 0.49 -3.15
CA PHE A 221 13.52 -0.94 -3.41
C PHE A 221 13.19 -1.11 -4.88
N HIS A 222 13.91 -2.03 -5.53
CA HIS A 222 13.73 -2.38 -6.94
C HIS A 222 13.19 -3.80 -7.04
N SER A 223 12.44 -4.09 -8.12
CA SER A 223 11.96 -5.45 -8.36
C SER A 223 13.10 -6.41 -8.64
N GLU A 224 13.11 -7.54 -7.93
CA GLU A 224 14.14 -8.60 -8.03
C GLU A 224 13.58 -9.93 -8.59
N ILE A 225 12.24 -10.01 -8.83
CA ILE A 225 11.61 -11.23 -9.34
C ILE A 225 11.24 -11.13 -10.83
N GLU A 226 11.29 -12.27 -11.49
CA GLU A 226 10.90 -12.42 -12.89
C GLU A 226 9.39 -12.24 -13.08
N GLU A 227 8.99 -11.79 -14.30
CA GLU A 227 7.59 -11.54 -14.65
C GLU A 227 6.69 -12.77 -14.45
N SER A 228 7.17 -13.93 -14.87
CA SER A 228 6.41 -15.20 -14.74
C SER A 228 6.07 -15.55 -13.28
N LEU A 229 6.99 -15.26 -12.36
CA LEU A 229 6.76 -15.49 -10.92
C LEU A 229 5.79 -14.45 -10.34
N ARG A 230 5.92 -13.19 -10.77
CA ARG A 230 4.99 -12.10 -10.41
C ARG A 230 3.56 -12.41 -10.83
N GLU A 231 3.37 -12.85 -12.06
CA GLU A 231 2.07 -13.25 -12.59
C GLU A 231 1.49 -14.45 -11.83
N LYS A 232 2.31 -15.46 -11.54
CA LYS A 232 1.91 -16.63 -10.74
C LYS A 232 1.40 -16.21 -9.37
N TYR A 233 2.15 -15.36 -8.66
CA TYR A 233 1.77 -14.87 -7.34
C TYR A 233 0.47 -14.06 -7.39
N PHE A 234 0.35 -13.14 -8.32
CA PHE A 234 -0.82 -12.28 -8.41
C PHE A 234 -2.08 -13.05 -8.85
N LYS A 235 -1.93 -14.06 -9.72
CA LYS A 235 -3.02 -14.99 -10.06
C LYS A 235 -3.47 -15.80 -8.85
N GLY A 236 -2.52 -16.26 -8.03
CA GLY A 236 -2.82 -16.97 -6.77
C GLY A 236 -3.58 -16.08 -5.78
N TRP A 237 -3.18 -14.81 -5.66
CA TRP A 237 -3.88 -13.81 -4.85
C TRP A 237 -5.34 -13.64 -5.27
N HIS A 238 -5.61 -13.39 -6.55
CA HIS A 238 -6.98 -13.23 -7.04
C HIS A 238 -7.82 -14.49 -6.81
N LYS A 239 -7.22 -15.68 -6.98
CA LYS A 239 -7.92 -16.95 -6.67
C LYS A 239 -8.31 -17.02 -5.18
N ALA A 240 -7.46 -16.54 -4.28
CA ALA A 240 -7.74 -16.50 -2.85
C ALA A 240 -8.84 -15.46 -2.52
N VAL A 241 -8.77 -14.28 -3.13
CA VAL A 241 -9.81 -13.24 -2.98
C VAL A 241 -11.18 -13.77 -3.39
N GLU A 242 -11.28 -14.47 -4.52
CA GLU A 242 -12.56 -15.07 -4.95
C GLU A 242 -13.11 -16.11 -3.96
N LYS A 243 -12.28 -16.71 -3.10
CA LYS A 243 -12.72 -17.62 -2.03
C LYS A 243 -13.16 -16.90 -0.76
N ALA A 244 -12.72 -15.65 -0.58
CA ALA A 244 -13.06 -14.82 0.57
C ALA A 244 -14.34 -14.00 0.35
N LYS A 245 -14.70 -13.74 -0.91
CA LYS A 245 -15.88 -12.95 -1.30
C LYS A 245 -17.20 -13.64 -0.94
N ASN A 246 -18.21 -12.81 -0.66
CA ASN A 246 -19.59 -13.26 -0.41
C ASN A 246 -19.65 -14.39 0.65
N TRP A 247 -18.81 -14.32 1.68
CA TRP A 247 -18.77 -15.34 2.72
C TRP A 247 -20.01 -15.32 3.61
N GLU A 248 -20.49 -14.12 3.94
CA GLU A 248 -21.75 -13.92 4.65
C GLU A 248 -22.90 -13.66 3.68
N GLU A 249 -24.12 -14.05 4.07
CA GLU A 249 -25.36 -13.81 3.32
C GLU A 249 -26.00 -12.45 3.65
#